data_23977e0b2b2135eb79093ed0c2b8393b
#
_entry.id   23977e0b2b2135eb79093ed0c2b8393b
#
_cell.length_a   1.000
_cell.length_b   1.000
_cell.length_c   1.000
_cell.angle_alpha   90.00
_cell.angle_beta   90.00
_cell.angle_gamma   90.00
#
_symmetry.space_group_name_H-M   'P 1'
#
loop_
_entity.id
_entity.type
_entity.pdbx_description
1 polymer ?
#
loop_
_entity_poly.entity_id
_entity_poly.type
_entity_poly.pdbx_seq_one_letter_code
_entity_poly.pdbx_strand_id
1 'polypeptide(L)'
;LSEAKAIPFLGDWKDPGLTPGQIKLTLIGVMFAMFLASLDQTIVATAIPRIMADLDGFDRFTWISTAYIVASTSVVLITGAVSDVYGRKWLFVGAISIFLVGSALAAFSPTMNALIVFRGVQGLGGGMIMALSFVTIADLFPPNERAKYMGIISAMFGVSSVMGPTLGGFITDQLSWEWIFLVNIPLGIPVIALFIKLFPNAKKDGPKRKIDVGGAVLIVFAIVPGLLGLSWGGNQYEWSHPLVAGSLIFSGVALAVFVFYETRIAEPLLPLAVFKNRIVGVALLVTFLTGFAMFGAIFFIPLLFQGVLGSSATASGSFLTPMMLGIVFGAATSGQILARTGGHYRLQGIVGVSIMATGMFLLSRVSGDTTHAYALTSAVIMGFGLGTSFPLFTIAVQNGVPQQYLGVATSSTQFFRSVGGSIGLALFGSYMVRQFKDGMQENLPAEAFGTVPPQLLDQITSNPNALMNSEGSESLRNAFASSGESGIALGDQVFDAIRESLAGAIGDVFFLAFIFVVIAVVATTLIREVPLRKRGGPPKAAPSTDATRSK
;
A
#
# COMPACT_ATOMS: atom_id res chain seq x y z
N LEU A 1 3.82 18.22 -36.98
CA LEU A 1 2.89 18.16 -35.83
C LEU A 1 1.57 17.57 -36.35
N SER A 2 1.54 16.21 -36.53
CA SER A 2 0.36 15.48 -36.94
C SER A 2 -0.66 15.57 -35.81
N GLU A 3 -1.90 15.84 -36.18
CA GLU A 3 -3.09 15.81 -35.32
C GLU A 3 -3.05 14.57 -34.41
N ALA A 4 -2.81 14.82 -33.12
CA ALA A 4 -3.01 13.81 -32.10
C ALA A 4 -4.51 13.45 -32.15
N LYS A 5 -4.84 12.29 -32.77
CA LYS A 5 -6.19 11.75 -32.79
C LYS A 5 -6.71 11.81 -31.36
N ALA A 6 -7.67 12.69 -31.11
CA ALA A 6 -8.37 12.77 -29.85
C ALA A 6 -8.91 11.38 -29.56
N ILE A 7 -8.41 10.74 -28.51
CA ILE A 7 -8.95 9.44 -28.05
C ILE A 7 -10.41 9.69 -27.75
N PRO A 8 -11.36 8.97 -28.37
CA PRO A 8 -12.77 9.13 -28.06
C PRO A 8 -12.95 8.77 -26.58
N PHE A 9 -13.15 9.77 -25.74
CA PHE A 9 -13.13 9.71 -24.27
C PHE A 9 -14.28 8.89 -23.66
N LEU A 10 -15.16 8.28 -24.46
CA LEU A 10 -16.39 7.67 -23.95
C LEU A 10 -16.72 6.37 -24.71
N GLY A 11 -16.07 5.26 -24.33
CA GLY A 11 -16.53 3.91 -24.73
C GLY A 11 -17.64 3.42 -23.80
N ASP A 12 -18.75 2.88 -24.33
CA ASP A 12 -19.83 2.30 -23.52
C ASP A 12 -19.37 1.02 -22.81
N TRP A 13 -19.75 0.87 -21.50
CA TRP A 13 -19.55 -0.39 -20.81
C TRP A 13 -20.40 -1.47 -21.49
N LYS A 14 -19.74 -2.55 -21.93
CA LYS A 14 -20.42 -3.70 -22.54
C LYS A 14 -20.70 -4.73 -21.44
N ASP A 15 -21.94 -5.18 -21.36
CA ASP A 15 -22.33 -6.29 -20.49
C ASP A 15 -21.51 -7.53 -20.88
N PRO A 16 -20.81 -8.17 -19.93
CA PRO A 16 -20.05 -9.39 -20.23
C PRO A 16 -20.92 -10.60 -20.60
N GLY A 17 -22.24 -10.49 -20.58
CA GLY A 17 -23.18 -11.56 -20.95
C GLY A 17 -23.14 -12.75 -19.99
N LEU A 18 -22.76 -12.54 -18.73
CA LEU A 18 -22.63 -13.58 -17.72
C LEU A 18 -23.93 -13.78 -16.95
N THR A 19 -24.22 -15.03 -16.58
CA THR A 19 -25.33 -15.31 -15.67
C THR A 19 -25.06 -14.78 -14.26
N PRO A 20 -26.08 -14.44 -13.47
CA PRO A 20 -25.91 -13.99 -12.09
C PRO A 20 -25.10 -14.97 -11.22
N GLY A 21 -25.23 -16.27 -11.46
CA GLY A 21 -24.45 -17.31 -10.79
C GLY A 21 -22.96 -17.23 -11.11
N GLN A 22 -22.62 -17.03 -12.40
CA GLN A 22 -21.22 -16.85 -12.82
C GLN A 22 -20.59 -15.59 -12.25
N ILE A 23 -21.33 -14.48 -12.22
CA ILE A 23 -20.86 -13.23 -11.59
C ILE A 23 -20.58 -13.45 -10.11
N LYS A 24 -21.50 -14.09 -9.36
CA LYS A 24 -21.34 -14.38 -7.94
C LYS A 24 -20.12 -15.28 -7.67
N LEU A 25 -19.94 -16.35 -8.42
CA LEU A 25 -18.83 -17.28 -8.27
C LEU A 25 -17.48 -16.63 -8.63
N THR A 26 -17.46 -15.81 -9.69
CA THR A 26 -16.28 -15.02 -10.05
C THR A 26 -15.90 -14.05 -8.94
N LEU A 27 -16.88 -13.33 -8.38
CA LEU A 27 -16.66 -12.41 -7.28
C LEU A 27 -16.09 -13.12 -6.05
N ILE A 28 -16.66 -14.27 -5.67
CA ILE A 28 -16.16 -15.09 -4.56
C ILE A 28 -14.71 -15.52 -4.82
N GLY A 29 -14.38 -15.99 -6.01
CA GLY A 29 -13.02 -16.37 -6.38
C GLY A 29 -12.03 -15.21 -6.26
N VAL A 30 -12.42 -14.03 -6.77
CA VAL A 30 -11.60 -12.81 -6.67
C VAL A 30 -11.41 -12.38 -5.21
N MET A 31 -12.46 -12.45 -4.39
CA MET A 31 -12.38 -12.15 -2.96
C MET A 31 -11.40 -13.09 -2.23
N PHE A 32 -11.49 -14.40 -2.50
CA PHE A 32 -10.56 -15.38 -1.91
C PHE A 32 -9.13 -15.20 -2.40
N ALA A 33 -8.91 -14.91 -3.68
CA ALA A 33 -7.58 -14.61 -4.21
C ALA A 33 -6.98 -13.36 -3.55
N MET A 34 -7.78 -12.29 -3.41
CA MET A 34 -7.36 -11.06 -2.73
C MET A 34 -7.08 -11.29 -1.25
N PHE A 35 -7.95 -12.05 -0.57
CA PHE A 35 -7.74 -12.44 0.83
C PHE A 35 -6.41 -13.19 1.00
N LEU A 36 -6.13 -14.18 0.16
CA LEU A 36 -4.90 -14.97 0.19
C LEU A 36 -3.66 -14.08 0.06
N ALA A 37 -3.61 -13.20 -0.95
CA ALA A 37 -2.49 -12.30 -1.17
C ALA A 37 -2.32 -11.27 -0.03
N SER A 38 -3.42 -10.81 0.55
CA SER A 38 -3.39 -9.84 1.66
C SER A 38 -3.04 -10.50 3.00
N LEU A 39 -3.52 -11.72 3.23
CA LEU A 39 -3.21 -12.50 4.43
C LEU A 39 -1.70 -12.78 4.52
N ASP A 40 -1.11 -13.19 3.40
CA ASP A 40 0.33 -13.46 3.33
C ASP A 40 1.18 -12.24 3.73
N GLN A 41 0.80 -11.04 3.33
CA GLN A 41 1.53 -9.82 3.70
C GLN A 41 1.52 -9.56 5.21
N THR A 42 0.45 -9.94 5.89
CA THR A 42 0.25 -9.61 7.31
C THR A 42 0.69 -10.73 8.25
N ILE A 43 0.54 -11.99 7.81
CA ILE A 43 0.89 -13.17 8.61
C ILE A 43 2.41 -13.32 8.80
N VAL A 44 3.20 -12.95 7.78
CA VAL A 44 4.67 -13.09 7.81
C VAL A 44 5.30 -12.22 8.89
N ALA A 45 4.74 -11.04 9.16
CA ALA A 45 5.30 -10.10 10.12
C ALA A 45 5.46 -10.69 11.52
N THR A 46 4.58 -11.59 11.95
CA THR A 46 4.63 -12.23 13.27
C THR A 46 5.66 -13.34 13.37
N ALA A 47 6.06 -13.93 12.25
CA ALA A 47 7.04 -15.01 12.21
C ALA A 47 8.49 -14.51 12.02
N ILE A 48 8.68 -13.23 11.69
CA ILE A 48 10.03 -12.67 11.44
C ILE A 48 11.04 -13.01 12.53
N PRO A 49 10.74 -12.87 13.84
CA PRO A 49 11.71 -13.18 14.90
C PRO A 49 12.18 -14.64 14.86
N ARG A 50 11.23 -15.57 14.62
CA ARG A 50 11.55 -17.00 14.55
C ARG A 50 12.37 -17.34 13.30
N ILE A 51 11.99 -16.76 12.15
CA ILE A 51 12.73 -16.90 10.88
C ILE A 51 14.17 -16.39 11.02
N MET A 52 14.36 -15.24 11.69
CA MET A 52 15.70 -14.69 11.95
C MET A 52 16.58 -15.63 12.78
N ALA A 53 15.97 -16.25 13.80
CA ALA A 53 16.69 -17.19 14.67
C ALA A 53 17.07 -18.47 13.94
N ASP A 54 16.15 -19.03 13.13
CA ASP A 54 16.35 -20.32 12.46
C ASP A 54 17.25 -20.22 11.22
N LEU A 55 17.24 -19.09 10.49
CA LEU A 55 18.01 -18.90 9.26
C LEU A 55 19.23 -17.99 9.43
N ASP A 56 19.58 -17.61 10.66
CA ASP A 56 20.72 -16.73 11.00
C ASP A 56 20.79 -15.48 10.09
N GLY A 57 19.68 -14.74 10.04
CA GLY A 57 19.49 -13.66 9.07
C GLY A 57 19.12 -12.32 9.65
N PHE A 58 19.62 -11.97 10.84
CA PHE A 58 19.30 -10.72 11.55
C PHE A 58 19.62 -9.46 10.72
N ASP A 59 20.71 -9.47 9.97
CA ASP A 59 21.15 -8.36 9.11
C ASP A 59 20.27 -8.15 7.87
N ARG A 60 19.41 -9.13 7.51
CA ARG A 60 18.67 -9.18 6.24
C ARG A 60 17.17 -9.39 6.39
N PHE A 61 16.62 -9.39 7.61
CA PHE A 61 15.20 -9.71 7.83
C PHE A 61 14.21 -8.76 7.12
N THR A 62 14.58 -7.48 7.01
CA THR A 62 13.75 -6.49 6.30
C THR A 62 13.53 -6.86 4.83
N TRP A 63 14.47 -7.59 4.24
CA TRP A 63 14.39 -8.05 2.86
C TRP A 63 13.27 -9.05 2.59
N ILE A 64 12.82 -9.79 3.62
CA ILE A 64 11.68 -10.71 3.50
C ILE A 64 10.44 -9.97 3.00
N SER A 65 10.17 -8.79 3.56
CA SER A 65 9.03 -7.95 3.14
C SER A 65 9.37 -7.08 1.92
N THR A 66 10.59 -6.52 1.86
CA THR A 66 11.03 -5.64 0.77
C THR A 66 11.01 -6.36 -0.57
N ALA A 67 11.55 -7.59 -0.66
CA ALA A 67 11.56 -8.37 -1.90
C ALA A 67 10.15 -8.61 -2.43
N TYR A 68 9.21 -8.93 -1.55
CA TYR A 68 7.80 -9.10 -1.91
C TYR A 68 7.19 -7.79 -2.44
N ILE A 69 7.37 -6.67 -1.73
CA ILE A 69 6.80 -5.36 -2.11
C ILE A 69 7.37 -4.87 -3.43
N VAL A 70 8.69 -4.96 -3.62
CA VAL A 70 9.36 -4.54 -4.85
C VAL A 70 8.88 -5.36 -6.04
N ALA A 71 8.84 -6.70 -5.91
CA ALA A 71 8.37 -7.60 -6.95
C ALA A 71 6.87 -7.38 -7.27
N SER A 72 6.04 -7.26 -6.25
CA SER A 72 4.60 -7.04 -6.43
C SER A 72 4.31 -5.70 -7.13
N THR A 73 5.00 -4.62 -6.73
CA THR A 73 4.80 -3.29 -7.32
C THR A 73 5.26 -3.26 -8.79
N SER A 74 6.38 -3.92 -9.11
CA SER A 74 6.94 -3.91 -10.47
C SER A 74 6.04 -4.61 -11.50
N VAL A 75 5.27 -5.64 -11.08
CA VAL A 75 4.43 -6.42 -12.00
C VAL A 75 3.02 -5.84 -12.20
N VAL A 76 2.55 -4.96 -11.31
CA VAL A 76 1.17 -4.44 -11.30
C VAL A 76 0.77 -3.81 -12.64
N LEU A 77 1.59 -2.88 -13.17
CA LEU A 77 1.31 -2.20 -14.44
C LEU A 77 1.31 -3.16 -15.61
N ILE A 78 2.31 -4.05 -15.66
CA ILE A 78 2.45 -5.07 -16.69
C ILE A 78 1.22 -5.97 -16.69
N THR A 79 0.79 -6.42 -15.53
CA THR A 79 -0.40 -7.27 -15.38
C THR A 79 -1.66 -6.60 -15.92
N GLY A 80 -1.84 -5.30 -15.66
CA GLY A 80 -2.97 -4.54 -16.21
C GLY A 80 -2.99 -4.58 -17.72
N ALA A 81 -1.88 -4.25 -18.36
CA ALA A 81 -1.74 -4.24 -19.81
C ALA A 81 -1.91 -5.64 -20.43
N VAL A 82 -1.21 -6.63 -19.87
CA VAL A 82 -1.30 -8.04 -20.32
C VAL A 82 -2.71 -8.58 -20.19
N SER A 83 -3.41 -8.20 -19.12
CA SER A 83 -4.78 -8.63 -18.86
C SER A 83 -5.80 -8.02 -19.84
N ASP A 84 -5.51 -6.85 -20.39
CA ASP A 84 -6.34 -6.23 -21.42
C ASP A 84 -6.21 -6.95 -22.78
N VAL A 85 -5.08 -7.64 -23.02
CA VAL A 85 -4.81 -8.38 -24.27
C VAL A 85 -5.24 -9.85 -24.18
N TYR A 86 -4.82 -10.58 -23.14
CA TYR A 86 -5.01 -12.04 -23.03
C TYR A 86 -6.23 -12.44 -22.22
N GLY A 87 -6.91 -11.48 -21.59
CA GLY A 87 -8.05 -11.76 -20.71
C GLY A 87 -7.64 -12.08 -19.28
N ARG A 88 -8.62 -12.28 -18.40
CA ARG A 88 -8.39 -12.33 -16.94
C ARG A 88 -8.18 -13.76 -16.42
N LYS A 89 -8.89 -14.75 -16.97
CA LYS A 89 -8.93 -16.12 -16.45
C LYS A 89 -7.56 -16.75 -16.27
N TRP A 90 -6.83 -16.90 -17.37
CA TRP A 90 -5.54 -17.59 -17.34
C TRP A 90 -4.45 -16.80 -16.64
N LEU A 91 -4.58 -15.47 -16.60
CA LEU A 91 -3.69 -14.63 -15.81
C LEU A 91 -3.91 -14.80 -14.31
N PHE A 92 -5.17 -14.93 -13.83
CA PHE A 92 -5.44 -15.29 -12.44
C PHE A 92 -4.88 -16.66 -12.08
N VAL A 93 -5.13 -17.67 -12.94
CA VAL A 93 -4.59 -19.02 -12.72
C VAL A 93 -3.06 -18.97 -12.62
N GLY A 94 -2.39 -18.28 -13.56
CA GLY A 94 -0.94 -18.08 -13.53
C GLY A 94 -0.46 -17.32 -12.30
N ALA A 95 -1.13 -16.23 -11.93
CA ALA A 95 -0.80 -15.41 -10.78
C ALA A 95 -0.87 -16.20 -9.46
N ILE A 96 -1.98 -16.94 -9.25
CA ILE A 96 -2.15 -17.75 -8.06
C ILE A 96 -1.15 -18.92 -8.07
N SER A 97 -0.87 -19.53 -9.22
CA SER A 97 0.15 -20.59 -9.33
C SER A 97 1.54 -20.10 -8.98
N ILE A 98 1.97 -18.93 -9.50
CA ILE A 98 3.26 -18.30 -9.16
C ILE A 98 3.31 -18.00 -7.66
N PHE A 99 2.22 -17.45 -7.10
CA PHE A 99 2.11 -17.16 -5.68
C PHE A 99 2.27 -18.42 -4.82
N LEU A 100 1.58 -19.52 -5.16
CA LEU A 100 1.67 -20.79 -4.41
C LEU A 100 3.02 -21.48 -4.56
N VAL A 101 3.62 -21.44 -5.76
CA VAL A 101 4.99 -21.95 -5.97
C VAL A 101 5.98 -21.14 -5.14
N GLY A 102 5.92 -19.81 -5.19
CA GLY A 102 6.75 -18.95 -4.35
C GLY A 102 6.56 -19.24 -2.86
N SER A 103 5.33 -19.47 -2.42
CA SER A 103 4.97 -19.82 -1.04
C SER A 103 5.56 -21.17 -0.62
N ALA A 104 5.41 -22.20 -1.46
CA ALA A 104 5.99 -23.51 -1.20
C ALA A 104 7.53 -23.43 -1.11
N LEU A 105 8.18 -22.75 -2.05
CA LEU A 105 9.62 -22.54 -2.04
C LEU A 105 10.09 -21.77 -0.79
N ALA A 106 9.33 -20.76 -0.36
CA ALA A 106 9.61 -19.99 0.86
C ALA A 106 9.56 -20.88 2.12
N ALA A 107 8.58 -21.78 2.20
CA ALA A 107 8.46 -22.74 3.31
C ALA A 107 9.67 -23.70 3.41
N PHE A 108 10.26 -24.07 2.29
CA PHE A 108 11.42 -24.98 2.24
C PHE A 108 12.76 -24.25 2.06
N SER A 109 12.84 -22.99 2.43
CA SER A 109 14.07 -22.19 2.28
C SER A 109 15.18 -22.66 3.21
N PRO A 110 16.34 -23.08 2.69
CA PRO A 110 17.46 -23.52 3.54
C PRO A 110 18.29 -22.36 4.10
N THR A 111 18.12 -21.15 3.58
CA THR A 111 18.87 -19.94 3.99
C THR A 111 18.01 -18.69 3.86
N MET A 112 18.38 -17.63 4.60
CA MET A 112 17.72 -16.33 4.51
C MET A 112 17.72 -15.77 3.07
N ASN A 113 18.82 -15.92 2.31
CA ASN A 113 18.87 -15.44 0.94
C ASN A 113 17.91 -16.20 0.01
N ALA A 114 17.77 -17.52 0.19
CA ALA A 114 16.79 -18.30 -0.56
C ALA A 114 15.37 -17.84 -0.25
N LEU A 115 15.05 -17.62 1.03
CA LEU A 115 13.76 -17.09 1.46
C LEU A 115 13.46 -15.74 0.80
N ILE A 116 14.40 -14.79 0.80
CA ILE A 116 14.26 -13.47 0.17
C ILE A 116 13.94 -13.60 -1.33
N VAL A 117 14.67 -14.46 -2.05
CA VAL A 117 14.42 -14.69 -3.49
C VAL A 117 13.03 -15.30 -3.71
N PHE A 118 12.64 -16.29 -2.92
CA PHE A 118 11.34 -16.94 -3.05
C PHE A 118 10.19 -16.02 -2.65
N ARG A 119 10.41 -15.10 -1.69
CA ARG A 119 9.48 -14.01 -1.39
C ARG A 119 9.31 -13.06 -2.58
N GLY A 120 10.38 -12.79 -3.32
CA GLY A 120 10.28 -12.05 -4.59
C GLY A 120 9.39 -12.77 -5.61
N VAL A 121 9.58 -14.08 -5.80
CA VAL A 121 8.70 -14.88 -6.69
C VAL A 121 7.25 -14.86 -6.22
N GLN A 122 7.02 -15.05 -4.93
CA GLN A 122 5.67 -14.98 -4.35
C GLN A 122 5.05 -13.58 -4.52
N GLY A 123 5.85 -12.51 -4.37
CA GLY A 123 5.44 -11.13 -4.58
C GLY A 123 4.98 -10.85 -6.01
N LEU A 124 5.61 -11.44 -7.03
CA LEU A 124 5.11 -11.35 -8.41
C LEU A 124 3.67 -11.86 -8.51
N GLY A 125 3.40 -13.06 -7.97
CA GLY A 125 2.05 -13.62 -7.93
C GLY A 125 1.06 -12.75 -7.17
N GLY A 126 1.44 -12.26 -6.00
CA GLY A 126 0.63 -11.39 -5.14
C GLY A 126 0.26 -10.06 -5.82
N GLY A 127 1.22 -9.39 -6.47
CA GLY A 127 0.99 -8.16 -7.23
C GLY A 127 0.05 -8.37 -8.41
N MET A 128 0.20 -9.48 -9.13
CA MET A 128 -0.72 -9.85 -10.21
C MET A 128 -2.14 -10.09 -9.68
N ILE A 129 -2.31 -10.83 -8.59
CA ILE A 129 -3.62 -11.08 -7.96
C ILE A 129 -4.29 -9.77 -7.58
N MET A 130 -3.58 -8.85 -6.94
CA MET A 130 -4.12 -7.54 -6.55
C MET A 130 -4.58 -6.74 -7.76
N ALA A 131 -3.73 -6.60 -8.78
CA ALA A 131 -4.09 -5.87 -10.00
C ALA A 131 -5.32 -6.45 -10.68
N LEU A 132 -5.35 -7.77 -10.90
CA LEU A 132 -6.44 -8.47 -11.56
C LEU A 132 -7.74 -8.38 -10.77
N SER A 133 -7.70 -8.38 -9.45
CA SER A 133 -8.88 -8.29 -8.60
C SER A 133 -9.66 -6.98 -8.85
N PHE A 134 -8.97 -5.85 -8.83
CA PHE A 134 -9.60 -4.55 -9.10
C PHE A 134 -10.05 -4.39 -10.56
N VAL A 135 -9.27 -4.91 -11.50
CA VAL A 135 -9.62 -4.86 -12.93
C VAL A 135 -10.86 -5.71 -13.23
N THR A 136 -10.97 -6.89 -12.62
CA THR A 136 -12.11 -7.80 -12.83
C THR A 136 -13.43 -7.18 -12.36
N ILE A 137 -13.43 -6.43 -11.25
CA ILE A 137 -14.62 -5.68 -10.83
C ILE A 137 -15.05 -4.66 -11.89
N ALA A 138 -14.08 -4.01 -12.53
CA ALA A 138 -14.38 -3.04 -13.58
C ALA A 138 -14.97 -3.69 -14.84
N ASP A 139 -14.62 -4.93 -15.12
CA ASP A 139 -15.20 -5.71 -16.22
C ASP A 139 -16.59 -6.27 -15.87
N LEU A 140 -16.80 -6.73 -14.64
CA LEU A 140 -18.05 -7.39 -14.22
C LEU A 140 -19.21 -6.41 -13.99
N PHE A 141 -18.93 -5.20 -13.54
CA PHE A 141 -19.95 -4.28 -13.07
C PHE A 141 -19.91 -2.93 -13.81
N PRO A 142 -21.08 -2.35 -14.08
CA PRO A 142 -21.15 -0.99 -14.61
C PRO A 142 -20.62 0.04 -13.57
N PRO A 143 -20.16 1.21 -14.02
CA PRO A 143 -19.50 2.20 -13.14
C PRO A 143 -20.26 2.59 -11.87
N ASN A 144 -21.59 2.64 -11.94
CA ASN A 144 -22.46 2.96 -10.81
C ASN A 144 -22.53 1.85 -9.73
N GLU A 145 -22.22 0.59 -10.09
CA GLU A 145 -22.24 -0.55 -9.17
C GLU A 145 -20.84 -0.92 -8.65
N ARG A 146 -19.78 -0.56 -9.39
CA ARG A 146 -18.38 -0.90 -9.06
C ARG A 146 -17.99 -0.47 -7.65
N ALA A 147 -18.45 0.71 -7.22
CA ALA A 147 -18.12 1.27 -5.92
C ALA A 147 -18.47 0.34 -4.76
N LYS A 148 -19.63 -0.31 -4.82
CA LYS A 148 -20.07 -1.30 -3.83
C LYS A 148 -19.10 -2.50 -3.76
N TYR A 149 -18.75 -3.04 -4.91
CA TYR A 149 -17.90 -4.24 -4.97
C TYR A 149 -16.42 -3.94 -4.72
N MET A 150 -15.95 -2.74 -5.07
CA MET A 150 -14.63 -2.24 -4.67
C MET A 150 -14.51 -2.15 -3.15
N GLY A 151 -15.56 -1.67 -2.46
CA GLY A 151 -15.61 -1.66 -1.01
C GLY A 151 -15.51 -3.06 -0.40
N ILE A 152 -16.20 -4.05 -0.99
CA ILE A 152 -16.15 -5.46 -0.54
C ILE A 152 -14.74 -6.04 -0.70
N ILE A 153 -14.07 -5.80 -1.85
CA ILE A 153 -12.69 -6.26 -2.05
C ILE A 153 -11.72 -5.57 -1.08
N SER A 154 -11.89 -4.27 -0.86
CA SER A 154 -11.06 -3.55 0.12
C SER A 154 -11.27 -4.08 1.55
N ALA A 155 -12.48 -4.57 1.86
CA ALA A 155 -12.76 -5.22 3.14
C ALA A 155 -11.96 -6.51 3.34
N MET A 156 -11.62 -7.24 2.27
CA MET A 156 -10.77 -8.44 2.38
C MET A 156 -9.38 -8.11 2.91
N PHE A 157 -8.83 -6.97 2.51
CA PHE A 157 -7.57 -6.48 3.08
C PHE A 157 -7.70 -6.20 4.59
N GLY A 158 -8.79 -5.56 5.01
CA GLY A 158 -9.07 -5.32 6.43
C GLY A 158 -9.21 -6.60 7.24
N VAL A 159 -9.97 -7.59 6.73
CA VAL A 159 -10.13 -8.91 7.37
C VAL A 159 -8.78 -9.62 7.49
N SER A 160 -7.98 -9.62 6.43
CA SER A 160 -6.64 -10.21 6.43
C SER A 160 -5.71 -9.53 7.44
N SER A 161 -5.79 -8.21 7.59
CA SER A 161 -4.96 -7.45 8.53
C SER A 161 -5.28 -7.75 10.00
N VAL A 162 -6.52 -8.16 10.29
CA VAL A 162 -6.94 -8.60 11.63
C VAL A 162 -6.56 -10.07 11.86
N MET A 163 -6.84 -10.92 10.88
CA MET A 163 -6.60 -12.36 10.99
C MET A 163 -5.12 -12.72 10.91
N GLY A 164 -4.34 -11.97 10.12
CA GLY A 164 -2.93 -12.28 9.85
C GLY A 164 -2.09 -12.41 11.11
N PRO A 165 -2.00 -11.39 11.97
CA PRO A 165 -1.21 -11.46 13.20
C PRO A 165 -1.68 -12.57 14.15
N THR A 166 -2.99 -12.75 14.29
CA THR A 166 -3.56 -13.79 15.17
C THR A 166 -3.24 -15.21 14.68
N LEU A 167 -3.49 -15.46 13.39
CA LEU A 167 -3.19 -16.75 12.78
C LEU A 167 -1.68 -16.99 12.69
N GLY A 168 -0.91 -15.96 12.35
CA GLY A 168 0.54 -16.08 12.22
C GLY A 168 1.22 -16.37 13.55
N GLY A 169 0.82 -15.67 14.62
CA GLY A 169 1.30 -15.97 15.97
C GLY A 169 0.93 -17.39 16.39
N PHE A 170 -0.34 -17.78 16.26
CA PHE A 170 -0.79 -19.14 16.60
C PHE A 170 -0.02 -20.23 15.83
N ILE A 171 0.13 -20.05 14.51
CA ILE A 171 0.86 -21.03 13.66
C ILE A 171 2.34 -21.11 14.07
N THR A 172 2.99 -19.97 14.28
CA THR A 172 4.41 -19.92 14.63
C THR A 172 4.69 -20.49 16.02
N ASP A 173 3.76 -20.33 16.98
CA ASP A 173 3.91 -20.81 18.35
C ASP A 173 3.58 -22.30 18.48
N GLN A 174 2.56 -22.80 17.77
CA GLN A 174 2.07 -24.18 17.92
C GLN A 174 2.66 -25.16 16.90
N LEU A 175 3.12 -24.67 15.75
CA LEU A 175 3.70 -25.49 14.69
C LEU A 175 5.13 -25.03 14.42
N SER A 176 5.36 -24.37 13.31
CA SER A 176 6.63 -23.75 12.97
C SER A 176 6.41 -22.63 11.94
N TRP A 177 7.40 -21.76 11.74
CA TRP A 177 7.26 -20.60 10.86
C TRP A 177 7.00 -20.98 9.39
N GLU A 178 7.43 -22.13 8.91
CA GLU A 178 7.22 -22.60 7.54
C GLU A 178 5.74 -22.75 7.21
N TRP A 179 4.92 -23.10 8.21
CA TRP A 179 3.48 -23.25 8.04
C TRP A 179 2.76 -21.97 7.70
N ILE A 180 3.33 -20.78 7.99
CA ILE A 180 2.74 -19.51 7.53
C ILE A 180 2.72 -19.41 6.00
N PHE A 181 3.67 -20.04 5.34
CA PHE A 181 3.73 -20.15 3.88
C PHE A 181 2.90 -21.34 3.38
N LEU A 182 2.99 -22.49 4.03
CA LEU A 182 2.28 -23.71 3.62
C LEU A 182 0.76 -23.55 3.69
N VAL A 183 0.22 -22.73 4.60
CA VAL A 183 -1.23 -22.47 4.71
C VAL A 183 -1.84 -21.87 3.44
N ASN A 184 -1.05 -21.21 2.63
CA ASN A 184 -1.49 -20.64 1.35
C ASN A 184 -1.84 -21.74 0.33
N ILE A 185 -1.23 -22.94 0.41
CA ILE A 185 -1.42 -24.03 -0.55
C ILE A 185 -2.83 -24.62 -0.47
N PRO A 186 -3.33 -25.11 0.69
CA PRO A 186 -4.68 -25.64 0.80
C PRO A 186 -5.77 -24.56 0.56
N LEU A 187 -5.47 -23.29 0.77
CA LEU A 187 -6.39 -22.20 0.47
C LEU A 187 -6.40 -21.84 -1.03
N GLY A 188 -5.25 -21.85 -1.69
CA GLY A 188 -5.10 -21.41 -3.07
C GLY A 188 -5.50 -22.45 -4.12
N ILE A 189 -5.29 -23.75 -3.86
CA ILE A 189 -5.67 -24.83 -4.79
C ILE A 189 -7.16 -24.82 -5.13
N PRO A 190 -8.10 -24.71 -4.15
CA PRO A 190 -9.52 -24.57 -4.45
C PRO A 190 -9.85 -23.32 -5.26
N VAL A 191 -9.13 -22.21 -5.03
CA VAL A 191 -9.32 -20.97 -5.79
C VAL A 191 -8.88 -21.16 -7.25
N ILE A 192 -7.75 -21.80 -7.51
CA ILE A 192 -7.32 -22.17 -8.89
C ILE A 192 -8.39 -23.04 -9.54
N ALA A 193 -8.86 -24.09 -8.86
CA ALA A 193 -9.89 -24.98 -9.40
C ALA A 193 -11.18 -24.23 -9.74
N LEU A 194 -11.59 -23.28 -8.91
CA LEU A 194 -12.74 -22.41 -9.15
C LEU A 194 -12.53 -21.55 -10.39
N PHE A 195 -11.35 -20.93 -10.55
CA PHE A 195 -11.04 -20.12 -11.74
C PHE A 195 -11.01 -20.96 -13.02
N ILE A 196 -10.42 -22.16 -12.99
CA ILE A 196 -10.37 -23.05 -14.16
C ILE A 196 -11.76 -23.48 -14.58
N LYS A 197 -12.63 -23.88 -13.64
CA LYS A 197 -13.93 -24.45 -13.94
C LYS A 197 -15.01 -23.41 -14.21
N LEU A 198 -15.02 -22.32 -13.43
CA LEU A 198 -16.19 -21.44 -13.33
C LEU A 198 -15.93 -20.02 -13.82
N PHE A 199 -14.66 -19.57 -13.90
CA PHE A 199 -14.37 -18.23 -14.38
C PHE A 199 -14.62 -18.14 -15.89
N PRO A 200 -15.44 -17.20 -16.35
CA PRO A 200 -15.78 -17.08 -17.76
C PRO A 200 -14.56 -16.69 -18.59
N ASN A 201 -14.41 -17.36 -19.72
CA ASN A 201 -13.38 -17.03 -20.70
C ASN A 201 -13.93 -15.99 -21.67
N ALA A 202 -14.11 -14.77 -21.17
CA ALA A 202 -14.58 -13.67 -22.02
C ALA A 202 -13.46 -13.33 -23.02
N LYS A 203 -13.62 -13.81 -24.26
CA LYS A 203 -12.79 -13.35 -25.39
C LYS A 203 -13.15 -11.88 -25.64
N LYS A 204 -12.18 -10.99 -25.60
CA LYS A 204 -12.38 -9.63 -26.09
C LYS A 204 -12.39 -9.69 -27.63
N ASP A 205 -13.53 -9.35 -28.23
CA ASP A 205 -13.64 -9.15 -29.68
C ASP A 205 -12.90 -7.86 -30.04
N GLY A 206 -11.83 -7.97 -30.80
CA GLY A 206 -11.05 -6.84 -31.28
C GLY A 206 -9.68 -7.27 -31.84
N PRO A 207 -8.98 -6.39 -32.57
CA PRO A 207 -7.64 -6.69 -33.04
C PRO A 207 -6.73 -6.97 -31.83
N LYS A 208 -6.00 -8.10 -31.87
CA LYS A 208 -5.05 -8.48 -30.82
C LYS A 208 -3.96 -7.42 -30.76
N ARG A 209 -3.93 -6.64 -29.69
CA ARG A 209 -2.80 -5.74 -29.39
C ARG A 209 -1.54 -6.56 -29.11
N LYS A 210 -0.41 -6.07 -29.61
CA LYS A 210 0.89 -6.64 -29.24
C LYS A 210 1.28 -6.09 -27.87
N ILE A 211 1.87 -6.96 -27.03
CA ILE A 211 2.42 -6.50 -25.76
C ILE A 211 3.74 -5.79 -26.05
N ASP A 212 3.87 -4.62 -25.46
CA ASP A 212 5.13 -3.89 -25.43
C ASP A 212 6.09 -4.50 -24.41
N VAL A 213 6.89 -5.47 -24.86
CA VAL A 213 7.90 -6.11 -24.01
C VAL A 213 9.01 -5.13 -23.65
N GLY A 214 9.37 -4.22 -24.57
CA GLY A 214 10.40 -3.20 -24.33
C GLY A 214 10.01 -2.25 -23.22
N GLY A 215 8.77 -1.72 -23.26
CA GLY A 215 8.22 -0.90 -22.19
C GLY A 215 8.11 -1.65 -20.87
N ALA A 216 7.71 -2.94 -20.89
CA ALA A 216 7.64 -3.77 -19.69
C ALA A 216 9.03 -3.97 -19.04
N VAL A 217 10.08 -4.18 -19.81
CA VAL A 217 11.45 -4.29 -19.29
C VAL A 217 11.94 -2.95 -18.74
N LEU A 218 11.75 -1.87 -19.49
CA LEU A 218 12.19 -0.52 -19.08
C LEU A 218 11.52 -0.07 -17.78
N ILE A 219 10.21 -0.32 -17.62
CA ILE A 219 9.50 0.05 -16.39
C ILE A 219 10.00 -0.75 -15.17
N VAL A 220 10.37 -2.01 -15.33
CA VAL A 220 11.00 -2.81 -14.26
C VAL A 220 12.36 -2.23 -13.87
N PHE A 221 13.19 -1.87 -14.86
CA PHE A 221 14.48 -1.22 -14.60
C PHE A 221 14.32 0.18 -13.99
N ALA A 222 13.21 0.86 -14.23
CA ALA A 222 12.92 2.13 -13.56
C ALA A 222 12.46 1.92 -12.11
N ILE A 223 11.58 0.94 -11.85
CA ILE A 223 10.93 0.77 -10.55
C ILE A 223 11.83 0.04 -9.55
N VAL A 224 12.42 -1.09 -9.93
CA VAL A 224 13.14 -1.97 -9.01
C VAL A 224 14.32 -1.26 -8.36
N PRO A 225 15.27 -0.64 -9.10
CA PRO A 225 16.38 0.09 -8.48
C PRO A 225 15.91 1.29 -7.64
N GLY A 226 14.83 1.98 -8.09
CA GLY A 226 14.26 3.09 -7.33
C GLY A 226 13.72 2.67 -5.98
N LEU A 227 12.91 1.60 -5.93
CA LEU A 227 12.38 1.07 -4.67
C LEU A 227 13.47 0.50 -3.77
N LEU A 228 14.50 -0.16 -4.35
CA LEU A 228 15.65 -0.65 -3.60
C LEU A 228 16.45 0.51 -3.00
N GLY A 229 16.77 1.54 -3.80
CA GLY A 229 17.46 2.73 -3.31
C GLY A 229 16.71 3.45 -2.20
N LEU A 230 15.39 3.56 -2.31
CA LEU A 230 14.54 4.11 -1.26
C LEU A 230 14.51 3.23 0.00
N SER A 231 14.52 1.90 -0.15
CA SER A 231 14.54 0.98 0.99
C SER A 231 15.88 0.98 1.74
N TRP A 232 16.99 1.18 1.04
CA TRP A 232 18.33 1.26 1.63
C TRP A 232 18.62 2.62 2.25
N GLY A 233 18.17 3.70 1.61
CA GLY A 233 18.46 5.07 2.01
C GLY A 233 17.90 5.41 3.39
N GLY A 234 18.76 5.89 4.29
CA GLY A 234 18.40 6.24 5.66
C GLY A 234 18.18 5.06 6.62
N ASN A 235 18.28 3.81 6.11
CA ASN A 235 18.18 2.59 6.93
C ASN A 235 19.50 1.80 7.00
N GLN A 236 19.93 1.24 5.85
CA GLN A 236 21.16 0.44 5.77
C GLN A 236 22.36 1.27 5.33
N TYR A 237 22.11 2.31 4.53
CA TYR A 237 23.13 3.20 4.01
C TYR A 237 22.67 4.64 4.11
N GLU A 238 23.63 5.57 4.24
CA GLU A 238 23.34 6.99 4.11
C GLU A 238 22.81 7.32 2.72
N TRP A 239 22.00 8.36 2.60
CA TRP A 239 21.44 8.80 1.31
C TRP A 239 22.52 9.14 0.27
N SER A 240 23.69 9.59 0.71
CA SER A 240 24.87 9.89 -0.10
C SER A 240 25.64 8.67 -0.56
N HIS A 241 25.38 7.49 -0.01
CA HIS A 241 26.11 6.27 -0.34
C HIS A 241 25.96 5.92 -1.84
N PRO A 242 27.05 5.53 -2.54
CA PRO A 242 27.04 5.30 -4.00
C PRO A 242 25.97 4.29 -4.47
N LEU A 243 25.66 3.27 -3.68
CA LEU A 243 24.61 2.30 -4.03
C LEU A 243 23.21 2.93 -4.00
N VAL A 244 22.92 3.81 -3.03
CA VAL A 244 21.64 4.49 -2.91
C VAL A 244 21.52 5.55 -4.01
N ALA A 245 22.48 6.47 -4.07
CA ALA A 245 22.47 7.53 -5.08
C ALA A 245 22.50 6.96 -6.51
N GLY A 246 23.35 5.95 -6.74
CA GLY A 246 23.45 5.27 -8.05
C GLY A 246 22.17 4.57 -8.47
N SER A 247 21.50 3.85 -7.56
CA SER A 247 20.21 3.18 -7.86
C SER A 247 19.10 4.20 -8.13
N LEU A 248 19.03 5.30 -7.39
CA LEU A 248 18.04 6.36 -7.61
C LEU A 248 18.27 7.11 -8.93
N ILE A 249 19.54 7.45 -9.25
CA ILE A 249 19.91 8.08 -10.52
C ILE A 249 19.59 7.14 -11.69
N PHE A 250 19.99 5.86 -11.57
CA PHE A 250 19.68 4.85 -12.60
C PHE A 250 18.17 4.71 -12.81
N SER A 251 17.40 4.64 -11.75
CA SER A 251 15.93 4.60 -11.79
C SER A 251 15.36 5.82 -12.51
N GLY A 252 15.83 7.02 -12.17
CA GLY A 252 15.41 8.27 -12.81
C GLY A 252 15.72 8.30 -14.32
N VAL A 253 16.92 7.87 -14.71
CA VAL A 253 17.33 7.76 -16.12
C VAL A 253 16.48 6.71 -16.84
N ALA A 254 16.30 5.52 -16.25
CA ALA A 254 15.48 4.46 -16.83
C ALA A 254 14.01 4.89 -16.99
N LEU A 255 13.46 5.65 -16.03
CA LEU A 255 12.12 6.22 -16.13
C LEU A 255 12.02 7.26 -17.26
N ALA A 256 13.02 8.11 -17.41
CA ALA A 256 13.07 9.08 -18.52
C ALA A 256 13.14 8.37 -19.89
N VAL A 257 13.97 7.32 -19.99
CA VAL A 257 14.06 6.48 -21.19
C VAL A 257 12.73 5.75 -21.45
N PHE A 258 12.09 5.20 -20.42
CA PHE A 258 10.77 4.58 -20.53
C PHE A 258 9.73 5.56 -21.06
N VAL A 259 9.61 6.75 -20.47
CA VAL A 259 8.67 7.79 -20.93
C VAL A 259 8.95 8.19 -22.38
N PHE A 260 10.21 8.38 -22.75
CA PHE A 260 10.59 8.69 -24.13
C PHE A 260 10.22 7.56 -25.10
N TYR A 261 10.50 6.31 -24.74
CA TYR A 261 10.19 5.12 -25.52
C TYR A 261 8.67 4.98 -25.74
N GLU A 262 7.87 5.11 -24.68
CA GLU A 262 6.39 5.05 -24.71
C GLU A 262 5.76 6.13 -25.61
N THR A 263 6.43 7.29 -25.80
CA THR A 263 5.95 8.32 -26.73
C THR A 263 6.19 7.98 -28.20
N ARG A 264 7.05 6.99 -28.49
CA ARG A 264 7.48 6.64 -29.85
C ARG A 264 6.84 5.35 -30.36
N ILE A 265 6.37 4.48 -29.49
CA ILE A 265 5.80 3.18 -29.88
C ILE A 265 4.32 3.31 -30.25
N ALA A 266 3.89 2.51 -31.24
CA ALA A 266 2.51 2.55 -31.72
C ALA A 266 1.49 1.96 -30.72
N GLU A 267 1.89 0.94 -29.96
CA GLU A 267 1.07 0.25 -28.97
C GLU A 267 1.78 0.25 -27.60
N PRO A 268 1.81 1.40 -26.90
CA PRO A 268 2.53 1.55 -25.64
C PRO A 268 1.92 0.69 -24.52
N LEU A 269 2.78 0.23 -23.60
CA LEU A 269 2.36 -0.45 -22.36
C LEU A 269 1.49 0.47 -21.52
N LEU A 270 1.93 1.73 -21.38
CA LEU A 270 1.26 2.77 -20.62
C LEU A 270 0.94 3.96 -21.54
N PRO A 271 -0.27 4.03 -22.13
CA PRO A 271 -0.63 5.13 -23.00
C PRO A 271 -0.57 6.47 -22.27
N LEU A 272 0.52 7.22 -22.41
CA LEU A 272 0.73 8.49 -21.69
C LEU A 272 -0.36 9.53 -21.99
N ALA A 273 -1.08 9.38 -23.11
CA ALA A 273 -2.23 10.19 -23.44
C ALA A 273 -3.39 10.07 -22.39
N VAL A 274 -3.49 8.94 -21.68
CA VAL A 274 -4.46 8.73 -20.61
C VAL A 274 -4.20 9.70 -19.44
N PHE A 275 -2.95 10.01 -19.15
CA PHE A 275 -2.56 10.95 -18.07
C PHE A 275 -2.84 12.42 -18.44
N LYS A 276 -2.97 12.74 -19.73
CA LYS A 276 -3.40 14.09 -20.16
C LYS A 276 -4.86 14.39 -19.78
N ASN A 277 -5.66 13.34 -19.52
CA ASN A 277 -6.99 13.53 -18.97
C ASN A 277 -6.86 14.05 -17.54
N ARG A 278 -7.37 15.26 -17.30
CA ARG A 278 -7.28 15.94 -16.00
C ARG A 278 -7.89 15.10 -14.87
N ILE A 279 -8.95 14.33 -15.13
CA ILE A 279 -9.57 13.46 -14.12
C ILE A 279 -8.59 12.36 -13.71
N VAL A 280 -7.97 11.70 -14.69
CA VAL A 280 -7.03 10.60 -14.46
C VAL A 280 -5.77 11.11 -13.77
N GLY A 281 -5.13 12.15 -14.31
CA GLY A 281 -3.90 12.70 -13.77
C GLY A 281 -4.04 13.17 -12.32
N VAL A 282 -5.11 13.91 -12.02
CA VAL A 282 -5.38 14.40 -10.65
C VAL A 282 -5.74 13.24 -9.72
N ALA A 283 -6.57 12.29 -10.15
CA ALA A 283 -6.95 11.14 -9.31
C ALA A 283 -5.72 10.25 -8.99
N LEU A 284 -4.81 10.06 -9.93
CA LEU A 284 -3.55 9.33 -9.70
C LEU A 284 -2.61 10.09 -8.76
N LEU A 285 -2.51 11.41 -8.90
CA LEU A 285 -1.75 12.25 -7.96
C LEU A 285 -2.30 12.12 -6.53
N VAL A 286 -3.62 12.24 -6.37
CA VAL A 286 -4.26 12.07 -5.05
C VAL A 286 -4.04 10.65 -4.52
N THR A 287 -4.12 9.63 -5.38
CA THR A 287 -3.84 8.24 -5.00
C THR A 287 -2.39 8.05 -4.54
N PHE A 288 -1.43 8.70 -5.20
CA PHE A 288 -0.03 8.72 -4.79
C PHE A 288 0.14 9.38 -3.40
N LEU A 289 -0.44 10.57 -3.20
CA LEU A 289 -0.32 11.32 -1.95
C LEU A 289 -1.01 10.61 -0.77
N THR A 290 -2.18 10.00 -1.01
CA THR A 290 -2.86 9.21 0.03
C THR A 290 -2.12 7.90 0.32
N GLY A 291 -1.52 7.27 -0.68
CA GLY A 291 -0.63 6.13 -0.51
C GLY A 291 0.62 6.48 0.30
N PHE A 292 1.22 7.62 0.01
CA PHE A 292 2.36 8.17 0.74
C PHE A 292 2.06 8.27 2.24
N ALA A 293 0.95 8.88 2.61
CA ALA A 293 0.53 9.03 4.00
C ALA A 293 0.08 7.70 4.66
N MET A 294 -0.53 6.79 3.90
CA MET A 294 -1.05 5.50 4.39
C MET A 294 0.04 4.62 5.00
N PHE A 295 1.17 4.45 4.30
CA PHE A 295 2.24 3.58 4.80
C PHE A 295 2.91 4.18 6.04
N GLY A 296 3.03 5.52 6.11
CA GLY A 296 3.41 6.19 7.34
C GLY A 296 2.53 5.76 8.52
N ALA A 297 1.21 5.82 8.36
CA ALA A 297 0.29 5.42 9.43
C ALA A 297 0.42 3.94 9.80
N ILE A 298 0.44 3.05 8.83
CA ILE A 298 0.48 1.60 9.08
C ILE A 298 1.74 1.19 9.87
N PHE A 299 2.89 1.84 9.62
CA PHE A 299 4.14 1.50 10.29
C PHE A 299 4.36 2.25 11.61
N PHE A 300 3.95 3.52 11.71
CA PHE A 300 4.22 4.33 12.89
C PHE A 300 3.13 4.25 13.97
N ILE A 301 1.90 3.85 13.64
CA ILE A 301 0.86 3.61 14.65
C ILE A 301 1.25 2.47 15.62
N PRO A 302 1.71 1.29 15.16
CA PRO A 302 2.22 0.26 16.08
C PRO A 302 3.38 0.75 16.96
N LEU A 303 4.29 1.54 16.38
CA LEU A 303 5.41 2.12 17.11
C LEU A 303 4.93 3.09 18.20
N LEU A 304 3.90 3.90 17.94
CA LEU A 304 3.25 4.75 18.93
C LEU A 304 2.69 3.94 20.10
N PHE A 305 1.93 2.85 19.80
CA PHE A 305 1.32 2.03 20.84
C PHE A 305 2.34 1.24 21.64
N GLN A 306 3.40 0.74 21.04
CA GLN A 306 4.44 -0.04 21.74
C GLN A 306 5.45 0.87 22.43
N GLY A 307 6.05 1.79 21.69
CA GLY A 307 7.17 2.60 22.18
C GLY A 307 6.77 3.74 23.10
N VAL A 308 5.62 4.39 22.85
CA VAL A 308 5.16 5.54 23.65
C VAL A 308 4.14 5.13 24.70
N LEU A 309 3.13 4.33 24.30
CA LEU A 309 2.01 3.96 25.19
C LEU A 309 2.30 2.68 26.00
N GLY A 310 3.46 2.05 25.82
CA GLY A 310 3.89 0.88 26.59
C GLY A 310 3.06 -0.39 26.38
N SER A 311 2.35 -0.50 25.25
CA SER A 311 1.52 -1.66 24.94
C SER A 311 2.37 -2.84 24.49
N SER A 312 1.97 -4.08 24.82
CA SER A 312 2.64 -5.27 24.27
C SER A 312 2.47 -5.34 22.73
N ALA A 313 3.36 -6.07 22.06
CA ALA A 313 3.27 -6.29 20.61
C ALA A 313 1.90 -6.88 20.18
N THR A 314 1.38 -7.83 20.95
CA THR A 314 0.05 -8.42 20.73
C THR A 314 -1.07 -7.40 20.91
N ALA A 315 -1.00 -6.57 21.97
CA ALA A 315 -1.98 -5.51 22.20
C ALA A 315 -1.93 -4.44 21.10
N SER A 316 -0.73 -4.03 20.66
CA SER A 316 -0.58 -3.04 19.58
C SER A 316 -1.16 -3.53 18.26
N GLY A 317 -1.02 -4.82 17.94
CA GLY A 317 -1.68 -5.45 16.79
C GLY A 317 -3.21 -5.36 16.89
N SER A 318 -3.77 -5.55 18.09
CA SER A 318 -5.22 -5.40 18.31
C SER A 318 -5.71 -3.96 18.14
N PHE A 319 -4.88 -2.95 18.43
CA PHE A 319 -5.21 -1.53 18.21
C PHE A 319 -5.23 -1.11 16.72
N LEU A 320 -4.57 -1.86 15.83
CA LEU A 320 -4.72 -1.67 14.39
C LEU A 320 -6.09 -2.12 13.88
N THR A 321 -6.74 -3.05 14.56
CA THR A 321 -8.05 -3.60 14.14
C THR A 321 -9.13 -2.53 14.00
N PRO A 322 -9.38 -1.62 14.96
CA PRO A 322 -10.35 -0.54 14.80
C PRO A 322 -10.01 0.41 13.64
N MET A 323 -8.73 0.72 13.42
CA MET A 323 -8.29 1.51 12.27
C MET A 323 -8.63 0.80 10.95
N MET A 324 -8.35 -0.50 10.84
CA MET A 324 -8.67 -1.30 9.66
C MET A 324 -10.17 -1.41 9.44
N LEU A 325 -10.96 -1.54 10.50
CA LEU A 325 -12.42 -1.45 10.43
C LEU A 325 -12.86 -0.07 9.94
N GLY A 326 -12.21 1.00 10.39
CA GLY A 326 -12.40 2.35 9.85
C GLY A 326 -12.23 2.41 8.34
N ILE A 327 -11.15 1.81 7.81
CA ILE A 327 -10.90 1.71 6.36
C ILE A 327 -12.04 0.96 5.65
N VAL A 328 -12.46 -0.18 6.19
CA VAL A 328 -13.55 -0.99 5.62
C VAL A 328 -14.86 -0.22 5.58
N PHE A 329 -15.24 0.41 6.71
CA PHE A 329 -16.47 1.22 6.79
C PHE A 329 -16.39 2.46 5.89
N GLY A 330 -15.23 3.12 5.82
CA GLY A 330 -14.98 4.25 4.91
C GLY A 330 -15.15 3.83 3.44
N ALA A 331 -14.57 2.71 3.04
CA ALA A 331 -14.70 2.20 1.67
C ALA A 331 -16.15 1.78 1.35
N ALA A 332 -16.82 1.12 2.28
CA ALA A 332 -18.22 0.70 2.09
C ALA A 332 -19.18 1.89 1.99
N THR A 333 -19.05 2.87 2.90
CA THR A 333 -19.88 4.08 2.89
C THR A 333 -19.62 4.93 1.65
N SER A 334 -18.36 5.13 1.28
CA SER A 334 -17.95 5.84 0.06
C SER A 334 -18.57 5.19 -1.18
N GLY A 335 -18.45 3.87 -1.29
CA GLY A 335 -19.03 3.12 -2.40
C GLY A 335 -20.54 3.27 -2.50
N GLN A 336 -21.25 3.20 -1.37
CA GLN A 336 -22.71 3.34 -1.33
C GLN A 336 -23.17 4.76 -1.67
N ILE A 337 -22.50 5.79 -1.13
CA ILE A 337 -22.80 7.19 -1.42
C ILE A 337 -22.58 7.45 -2.91
N LEU A 338 -21.47 7.00 -3.47
CA LEU A 338 -21.15 7.19 -4.88
C LEU A 338 -22.18 6.52 -5.80
N ALA A 339 -22.63 5.30 -5.45
CA ALA A 339 -23.66 4.59 -6.19
C ALA A 339 -25.02 5.31 -6.16
N ARG A 340 -25.38 5.92 -5.01
CA ARG A 340 -26.66 6.64 -4.84
C ARG A 340 -26.66 8.03 -5.48
N THR A 341 -25.53 8.75 -5.38
CA THR A 341 -25.41 10.13 -5.89
C THR A 341 -25.12 10.22 -7.38
N GLY A 342 -24.75 9.08 -8.01
CA GLY A 342 -24.53 9.03 -9.45
C GLY A 342 -23.27 9.72 -9.93
N GLY A 343 -22.27 10.00 -9.05
CA GLY A 343 -20.96 10.44 -9.51
C GLY A 343 -20.39 11.72 -8.92
N HIS A 344 -20.86 12.18 -7.77
CA HIS A 344 -20.26 13.34 -7.08
C HIS A 344 -18.94 12.96 -6.38
N TYR A 345 -17.98 12.39 -7.14
CA TYR A 345 -16.71 11.92 -6.59
C TYR A 345 -15.77 13.06 -6.16
N ARG A 346 -15.91 14.28 -6.69
CA ARG A 346 -15.14 15.45 -6.25
C ARG A 346 -15.49 15.85 -4.82
N LEU A 347 -16.78 16.10 -4.54
CA LEU A 347 -17.23 16.50 -3.20
C LEU A 347 -16.93 15.40 -2.19
N GLN A 348 -17.27 14.16 -2.53
CA GLN A 348 -17.02 13.01 -1.68
C GLN A 348 -15.53 12.80 -1.41
N GLY A 349 -14.66 13.03 -2.42
CA GLY A 349 -13.22 12.98 -2.30
C GLY A 349 -12.68 14.05 -1.37
N ILE A 350 -13.14 15.30 -1.50
CA ILE A 350 -12.76 16.39 -0.61
C ILE A 350 -13.12 16.03 0.84
N VAL A 351 -14.35 15.58 1.09
CA VAL A 351 -14.79 15.20 2.44
C VAL A 351 -13.97 14.03 2.99
N GLY A 352 -13.81 12.94 2.21
CA GLY A 352 -13.11 11.75 2.66
C GLY A 352 -11.62 12.02 2.94
N VAL A 353 -10.92 12.72 2.05
CA VAL A 353 -9.50 13.06 2.24
C VAL A 353 -9.34 14.09 3.37
N SER A 354 -10.31 15.00 3.58
CA SER A 354 -10.30 15.92 4.73
C SER A 354 -10.48 15.19 6.06
N ILE A 355 -11.31 14.14 6.12
CA ILE A 355 -11.42 13.26 7.31
C ILE A 355 -10.07 12.58 7.57
N MET A 356 -9.39 12.08 6.53
CA MET A 356 -8.06 11.51 6.65
C MET A 356 -7.06 12.54 7.19
N ALA A 357 -7.08 13.77 6.66
CA ALA A 357 -6.25 14.89 7.13
C ALA A 357 -6.50 15.20 8.60
N THR A 358 -7.77 15.22 9.03
CA THR A 358 -8.13 15.42 10.45
C THR A 358 -7.52 14.35 11.34
N GLY A 359 -7.63 13.07 10.96
CA GLY A 359 -7.02 11.96 11.70
C GLY A 359 -5.50 12.09 11.79
N MET A 360 -4.81 12.45 10.68
CA MET A 360 -3.37 12.70 10.67
C MET A 360 -2.98 13.89 11.55
N PHE A 361 -3.75 14.96 11.51
CA PHE A 361 -3.52 16.13 12.38
C PHE A 361 -3.68 15.77 13.86
N LEU A 362 -4.70 14.98 14.23
CA LEU A 362 -4.85 14.51 15.60
C LEU A 362 -3.66 13.62 16.02
N LEU A 363 -3.23 12.70 15.17
CA LEU A 363 -2.05 11.86 15.42
C LEU A 363 -0.76 12.68 15.50
N SER A 364 -0.67 13.85 14.87
CA SER A 364 0.49 14.73 15.02
C SER A 364 0.58 15.44 16.37
N ARG A 365 -0.46 15.38 17.19
CA ARG A 365 -0.52 15.99 18.53
C ARG A 365 -0.26 14.99 19.66
N VAL A 366 0.29 13.82 19.34
CA VAL A 366 0.66 12.81 20.34
C VAL A 366 1.87 13.29 21.15
N SER A 367 1.87 12.96 22.44
CA SER A 367 2.92 13.25 23.44
C SER A 367 3.10 12.03 24.34
N GLY A 368 4.07 12.07 25.23
CA GLY A 368 4.28 11.03 26.23
C GLY A 368 3.05 10.73 27.10
N ASP A 369 2.17 11.72 27.33
CA ASP A 369 0.96 11.61 28.15
C ASP A 369 -0.31 11.25 27.35
N THR A 370 -0.17 10.96 26.06
CA THR A 370 -1.30 10.63 25.20
C THR A 370 -2.03 9.38 25.68
N THR A 371 -3.35 9.44 25.77
CA THR A 371 -4.16 8.27 26.14
C THR A 371 -4.38 7.32 24.98
N HIS A 372 -4.51 6.02 25.26
CA HIS A 372 -4.85 5.00 24.26
C HIS A 372 -6.13 5.35 23.47
N ALA A 373 -7.15 5.90 24.16
CA ALA A 373 -8.40 6.29 23.55
C ALA A 373 -8.24 7.41 22.51
N TYR A 374 -7.40 8.41 22.79
CA TYR A 374 -7.11 9.48 21.84
C TYR A 374 -6.39 8.96 20.59
N ALA A 375 -5.30 8.18 20.79
CA ALA A 375 -4.54 7.61 19.68
C ALA A 375 -5.42 6.69 18.81
N LEU A 376 -6.24 5.84 19.44
CA LEU A 376 -7.15 4.92 18.76
C LEU A 376 -8.21 5.67 17.96
N THR A 377 -8.88 6.66 18.57
CA THR A 377 -9.91 7.46 17.88
C THR A 377 -9.33 8.19 16.69
N SER A 378 -8.14 8.77 16.84
CA SER A 378 -7.43 9.47 15.77
C SER A 378 -7.07 8.52 14.62
N ALA A 379 -6.60 7.31 14.94
CA ALA A 379 -6.30 6.28 13.95
C ALA A 379 -7.56 5.80 13.21
N VAL A 380 -8.69 5.64 13.90
CA VAL A 380 -9.98 5.27 13.27
C VAL A 380 -10.49 6.35 12.33
N ILE A 381 -10.42 7.64 12.73
CA ILE A 381 -10.80 8.78 11.87
C ILE A 381 -9.93 8.79 10.61
N MET A 382 -8.63 8.65 10.76
CA MET A 382 -7.69 8.58 9.65
C MET A 382 -7.99 7.38 8.74
N GLY A 383 -8.20 6.20 9.33
CA GLY A 383 -8.53 4.97 8.60
C GLY A 383 -9.84 5.10 7.81
N PHE A 384 -10.88 5.69 8.41
CA PHE A 384 -12.15 5.93 7.72
C PHE A 384 -11.96 6.85 6.50
N GLY A 385 -11.25 7.96 6.67
CA GLY A 385 -10.93 8.89 5.57
C GLY A 385 -10.13 8.22 4.46
N LEU A 386 -9.10 7.46 4.81
CA LEU A 386 -8.31 6.66 3.87
C LEU A 386 -9.18 5.66 3.11
N GLY A 387 -10.05 4.93 3.82
CA GLY A 387 -10.97 3.96 3.22
C GLY A 387 -11.85 4.55 2.14
N THR A 388 -12.34 5.78 2.33
CA THR A 388 -13.15 6.47 1.32
C THR A 388 -12.39 6.68 0.01
N SER A 389 -11.08 6.88 0.06
CA SER A 389 -10.24 7.17 -1.09
C SER A 389 -10.06 5.98 -2.04
N PHE A 390 -10.09 4.74 -1.54
CA PHE A 390 -9.83 3.54 -2.32
C PHE A 390 -10.79 3.33 -3.50
N PRO A 391 -12.11 3.20 -3.30
CA PRO A 391 -13.04 3.02 -4.40
C PRO A 391 -13.21 4.30 -5.22
N LEU A 392 -13.17 5.46 -4.58
CA LEU A 392 -13.51 6.73 -5.18
C LEU A 392 -12.55 7.10 -6.32
N PHE A 393 -11.25 7.17 -6.03
CA PHE A 393 -10.26 7.57 -7.04
C PHE A 393 -10.02 6.49 -8.08
N THR A 394 -10.15 5.21 -7.70
CA THR A 394 -10.11 4.10 -8.67
C THR A 394 -11.25 4.23 -9.69
N ILE A 395 -12.47 4.51 -9.23
CA ILE A 395 -13.62 4.70 -10.12
C ILE A 395 -13.49 5.98 -10.94
N ALA A 396 -12.97 7.06 -10.36
CA ALA A 396 -12.72 8.30 -11.10
C ALA A 396 -11.76 8.05 -12.28
N VAL A 397 -10.67 7.32 -12.06
CA VAL A 397 -9.72 6.92 -13.11
C VAL A 397 -10.40 6.03 -14.15
N GLN A 398 -11.13 4.99 -13.72
CA GLN A 398 -11.85 4.08 -14.63
C GLN A 398 -12.92 4.80 -15.47
N ASN A 399 -13.60 5.80 -14.90
CA ASN A 399 -14.60 6.59 -15.61
C ASN A 399 -13.98 7.57 -16.61
N GLY A 400 -12.70 7.93 -16.39
CA GLY A 400 -11.93 8.84 -17.25
C GLY A 400 -11.26 8.19 -18.47
N VAL A 401 -11.38 6.85 -18.66
CA VAL A 401 -10.71 6.11 -19.74
C VAL A 401 -11.66 5.28 -20.57
N PRO A 402 -11.33 5.00 -21.85
CA PRO A 402 -12.04 3.99 -22.66
C PRO A 402 -11.88 2.58 -22.07
N GLN A 403 -12.86 1.71 -22.32
CA GLN A 403 -12.91 0.34 -21.79
C GLN A 403 -11.66 -0.51 -22.14
N GLN A 404 -11.06 -0.26 -23.31
CA GLN A 404 -9.84 -0.95 -23.76
C GLN A 404 -8.60 -0.67 -22.89
N TYR A 405 -8.60 0.40 -22.07
CA TYR A 405 -7.51 0.80 -21.19
C TYR A 405 -7.87 0.62 -19.70
N LEU A 406 -8.99 -0.04 -19.38
CA LEU A 406 -9.43 -0.20 -17.99
C LEU A 406 -8.42 -0.97 -17.13
N GLY A 407 -7.77 -1.99 -17.69
CA GLY A 407 -6.74 -2.75 -16.98
C GLY A 407 -5.54 -1.89 -16.62
N VAL A 408 -4.96 -1.20 -17.60
CA VAL A 408 -3.82 -0.30 -17.39
C VAL A 408 -4.19 0.83 -16.42
N ALA A 409 -5.34 1.47 -16.60
CA ALA A 409 -5.77 2.59 -15.77
C ALA A 409 -6.02 2.17 -14.31
N THR A 410 -6.65 1.00 -14.11
CA THR A 410 -6.89 0.46 -12.76
C THR A 410 -5.59 0.04 -12.09
N SER A 411 -4.70 -0.62 -12.81
CA SER A 411 -3.39 -1.00 -12.31
C SER A 411 -2.51 0.22 -12.01
N SER A 412 -2.66 1.31 -12.77
CA SER A 412 -1.98 2.57 -12.47
C SER A 412 -2.39 3.13 -11.11
N THR A 413 -3.66 3.02 -10.69
CA THR A 413 -4.05 3.48 -9.35
C THR A 413 -3.35 2.69 -8.24
N GLN A 414 -3.27 1.38 -8.39
CA GLN A 414 -2.56 0.53 -7.42
C GLN A 414 -1.05 0.80 -7.43
N PHE A 415 -0.48 0.96 -8.61
CA PHE A 415 0.93 1.29 -8.79
C PHE A 415 1.30 2.62 -8.12
N PHE A 416 0.59 3.71 -8.43
CA PHE A 416 0.87 5.02 -7.83
C PHE A 416 0.68 5.02 -6.31
N ARG A 417 -0.28 4.24 -5.79
CA ARG A 417 -0.46 4.06 -4.35
C ARG A 417 0.74 3.35 -3.73
N SER A 418 1.22 2.26 -4.33
CA SER A 418 2.36 1.49 -3.81
C SER A 418 3.66 2.27 -3.88
N VAL A 419 3.92 2.96 -4.99
CA VAL A 419 5.11 3.83 -5.14
C VAL A 419 5.05 4.99 -4.15
N GLY A 420 3.89 5.66 -4.03
CA GLY A 420 3.69 6.70 -3.02
C GLY A 420 3.98 6.18 -1.61
N GLY A 421 3.44 5.01 -1.28
CA GLY A 421 3.68 4.38 0.01
C GLY A 421 5.14 4.03 0.27
N SER A 422 5.84 3.48 -0.70
CA SER A 422 7.26 3.14 -0.57
C SER A 422 8.13 4.39 -0.37
N ILE A 423 7.87 5.46 -1.13
CA ILE A 423 8.56 6.75 -0.97
C ILE A 423 8.22 7.36 0.39
N GLY A 424 6.94 7.33 0.78
CA GLY A 424 6.49 7.84 2.07
C GLY A 424 7.17 7.14 3.23
N LEU A 425 7.21 5.80 3.22
CA LEU A 425 7.86 5.03 4.28
C LEU A 425 9.35 5.35 4.41
N ALA A 426 10.07 5.46 3.30
CA ALA A 426 11.49 5.78 3.30
C ALA A 426 11.78 7.19 3.86
N LEU A 427 11.00 8.19 3.40
CA LEU A 427 11.15 9.57 3.88
C LEU A 427 10.73 9.73 5.34
N PHE A 428 9.61 9.15 5.74
CA PHE A 428 9.14 9.21 7.12
C PHE A 428 10.07 8.47 8.07
N GLY A 429 10.62 7.31 7.65
CA GLY A 429 11.57 6.56 8.47
C GLY A 429 12.83 7.36 8.77
N SER A 430 13.48 7.93 7.74
CA SER A 430 14.67 8.75 7.92
C SER A 430 14.39 10.05 8.68
N TYR A 431 13.23 10.69 8.44
CA TYR A 431 12.81 11.88 9.15
C TYR A 431 12.57 11.59 10.65
N MET A 432 11.88 10.48 10.96
CA MET A 432 11.64 10.05 12.34
C MET A 432 12.94 9.80 13.12
N VAL A 433 13.90 9.07 12.52
CA VAL A 433 15.18 8.80 13.17
C VAL A 433 15.92 10.10 13.49
N ARG A 434 15.90 11.06 12.56
CA ARG A 434 16.51 12.37 12.78
C ARG A 434 15.82 13.14 13.92
N GLN A 435 14.48 13.26 13.87
CA GLN A 435 13.72 13.97 14.90
C GLN A 435 13.84 13.32 16.27
N PHE A 436 13.89 11.98 16.32
CA PHE A 436 14.15 11.25 17.55
C PHE A 436 15.53 11.59 18.14
N LYS A 437 16.57 11.61 17.29
CA LYS A 437 17.93 11.97 17.72
C LYS A 437 18.01 13.41 18.24
N ASP A 438 17.40 14.35 17.54
CA ASP A 438 17.34 15.76 17.92
C ASP A 438 16.57 15.90 19.26
N GLY A 439 15.40 15.26 19.40
CA GLY A 439 14.62 15.25 20.63
C GLY A 439 15.34 14.58 21.82
N MET A 440 16.12 13.52 21.58
CA MET A 440 16.94 12.91 22.62
C MET A 440 18.03 13.86 23.11
N GLN A 441 18.64 14.68 22.25
CA GLN A 441 19.63 15.66 22.66
C GLN A 441 19.01 16.78 23.52
N GLU A 442 17.75 17.13 23.29
CA GLU A 442 17.04 18.16 24.05
C GLU A 442 16.49 17.64 25.39
N ASN A 443 15.96 16.42 25.43
CA ASN A 443 15.24 15.87 26.57
C ASN A 443 16.12 15.05 27.51
N LEU A 444 17.32 14.61 27.07
CA LEU A 444 18.19 13.77 27.90
C LEU A 444 18.80 14.58 29.03
N PRO A 445 18.69 14.12 30.30
CA PRO A 445 19.32 14.79 31.44
C PRO A 445 20.83 14.92 31.26
N ALA A 446 21.42 16.07 31.57
CA ALA A 446 22.86 16.30 31.45
C ALA A 446 23.69 15.29 32.26
N GLU A 447 23.16 14.81 33.38
CA GLU A 447 23.76 13.81 34.26
C GLU A 447 23.90 12.43 33.61
N ALA A 448 23.05 12.11 32.60
CA ALA A 448 23.12 10.86 31.87
C ALA A 448 24.40 10.74 31.03
N PHE A 449 24.95 11.85 30.51
CA PHE A 449 26.18 11.87 29.71
C PHE A 449 27.44 11.47 30.54
N GLY A 450 27.39 11.56 31.86
CA GLY A 450 28.49 11.17 32.76
C GLY A 450 28.34 9.77 33.37
N THR A 451 27.11 9.24 33.40
CA THR A 451 26.76 8.00 34.11
C THR A 451 26.57 6.81 33.18
N VAL A 452 26.07 7.05 31.95
CA VAL A 452 25.82 6.01 30.96
C VAL A 452 27.07 5.79 30.09
N PRO A 453 27.50 4.53 29.84
CA PRO A 453 28.59 4.25 28.93
C PRO A 453 28.32 4.85 27.54
N PRO A 454 29.31 5.54 26.91
CA PRO A 454 29.12 6.22 25.62
C PRO A 454 28.54 5.33 24.52
N GLN A 455 28.92 4.06 24.51
CA GLN A 455 28.41 3.07 23.53
C GLN A 455 26.92 2.77 23.71
N LEU A 456 26.46 2.69 24.97
CA LEU A 456 25.05 2.47 25.30
C LEU A 456 24.23 3.74 25.01
N LEU A 457 24.80 4.90 25.29
CA LEU A 457 24.20 6.19 24.99
C LEU A 457 24.01 6.36 23.45
N ASP A 458 25.02 6.01 22.66
CA ASP A 458 24.93 6.08 21.20
C ASP A 458 23.88 5.09 20.66
N GLN A 459 23.80 3.88 21.22
CA GLN A 459 22.74 2.91 20.86
C GLN A 459 21.34 3.43 21.17
N ILE A 460 21.14 4.05 22.31
CA ILE A 460 19.84 4.58 22.75
C ILE A 460 19.43 5.77 21.89
N THR A 461 20.37 6.68 21.58
CA THR A 461 20.09 7.90 20.82
C THR A 461 19.99 7.67 19.31
N SER A 462 20.61 6.61 18.78
CA SER A 462 20.63 6.31 17.35
C SER A 462 19.56 5.32 16.90
N ASN A 463 19.03 4.49 17.81
CA ASN A 463 18.10 3.42 17.44
C ASN A 463 16.87 3.35 18.34
N PRO A 464 15.74 3.97 17.94
CA PRO A 464 14.50 3.93 18.73
C PRO A 464 13.96 2.51 18.96
N ASN A 465 14.33 1.53 18.11
CA ASN A 465 13.87 0.15 18.25
C ASN A 465 14.67 -0.66 19.28
N ALA A 466 15.86 -0.20 19.72
CA ALA A 466 16.67 -0.91 20.71
C ALA A 466 15.97 -1.05 22.08
N LEU A 467 15.02 -0.15 22.36
CA LEU A 467 14.25 -0.13 23.62
C LEU A 467 12.90 -0.86 23.53
N MET A 468 12.48 -1.26 22.34
CA MET A 468 11.27 -2.04 22.14
C MET A 468 11.47 -3.52 22.46
N ASN A 469 12.73 -4.00 22.56
CA ASN A 469 13.06 -5.33 23.03
C ASN A 469 13.11 -5.33 24.56
N SER A 470 12.38 -6.26 25.18
CA SER A 470 12.38 -6.46 26.63
C SER A 470 13.80 -6.63 27.21
N GLU A 471 14.69 -7.30 26.48
CA GLU A 471 16.10 -7.48 26.86
C GLU A 471 16.89 -6.16 26.87
N GLY A 472 16.68 -5.28 25.89
CA GLY A 472 17.35 -3.97 25.82
C GLY A 472 16.90 -3.03 26.93
N SER A 473 15.60 -2.98 27.21
CA SER A 473 15.03 -2.18 28.28
C SER A 473 15.40 -2.70 29.68
N GLU A 474 15.45 -4.02 29.88
CA GLU A 474 15.94 -4.63 31.13
C GLU A 474 17.44 -4.40 31.33
N SER A 475 18.24 -4.55 30.29
CA SER A 475 19.69 -4.29 30.36
C SER A 475 19.99 -2.83 30.77
N LEU A 476 19.23 -1.88 30.22
CA LEU A 476 19.31 -0.49 30.54
C LEU A 476 18.88 -0.21 32.01
N ARG A 477 17.75 -0.76 32.44
CA ARG A 477 17.28 -0.65 33.84
C ARG A 477 18.29 -1.24 34.82
N ASN A 478 18.86 -2.39 34.52
CA ASN A 478 19.88 -3.03 35.34
C ASN A 478 21.18 -2.22 35.43
N ALA A 479 21.60 -1.58 34.32
CA ALA A 479 22.73 -0.69 34.29
C ALA A 479 22.53 0.51 35.24
N PHE A 480 21.36 1.13 35.25
CA PHE A 480 21.01 2.22 36.16
C PHE A 480 20.83 1.74 37.61
N ALA A 481 20.19 0.59 37.82
CA ALA A 481 19.97 0.02 39.15
C ALA A 481 21.30 -0.30 39.88
N SER A 482 22.35 -0.63 39.13
CA SER A 482 23.68 -0.88 39.71
C SER A 482 24.30 0.35 40.39
N SER A 483 23.82 1.56 40.11
CA SER A 483 24.28 2.84 40.68
C SER A 483 23.47 3.30 41.91
N GLY A 484 22.60 2.44 42.46
CA GLY A 484 21.78 2.74 43.66
C GLY A 484 20.54 3.60 43.36
N GLU A 485 19.94 4.21 44.41
CA GLU A 485 18.68 4.98 44.29
C GLU A 485 18.79 6.17 43.32
N SER A 486 19.91 6.86 43.30
CA SER A 486 20.16 7.97 42.36
C SER A 486 20.24 7.47 40.90
N GLY A 487 20.79 6.26 40.70
CA GLY A 487 20.81 5.62 39.38
C GLY A 487 19.41 5.25 38.90
N ILE A 488 18.56 4.71 39.77
CA ILE A 488 17.17 4.37 39.44
C ILE A 488 16.39 5.62 39.01
N ALA A 489 16.49 6.72 39.80
CA ALA A 489 15.82 7.98 39.46
C ALA A 489 16.31 8.58 38.13
N LEU A 490 17.61 8.49 37.84
CA LEU A 490 18.16 8.90 36.53
C LEU A 490 17.67 7.99 35.40
N GLY A 491 17.55 6.68 35.64
CA GLY A 491 16.99 5.73 34.71
C GLY A 491 15.56 6.08 34.31
N ASP A 492 14.70 6.40 35.29
CA ASP A 492 13.32 6.81 35.03
C ASP A 492 13.26 8.09 34.17
N GLN A 493 14.11 9.10 34.47
CA GLN A 493 14.20 10.32 33.67
C GLN A 493 14.67 10.04 32.23
N VAL A 494 15.62 9.12 32.06
CA VAL A 494 16.07 8.70 30.71
C VAL A 494 14.96 7.98 29.95
N PHE A 495 14.19 7.11 30.60
CA PHE A 495 13.03 6.45 29.95
C PHE A 495 11.93 7.45 29.56
N ASP A 496 11.67 8.46 30.43
CA ASP A 496 10.73 9.52 30.10
C ASP A 496 11.23 10.38 28.92
N ALA A 497 12.51 10.72 28.87
CA ALA A 497 13.13 11.44 27.76
C ALA A 497 13.04 10.67 26.45
N ILE A 498 13.25 9.35 26.48
CA ILE A 498 13.08 8.48 25.31
C ILE A 498 11.63 8.47 24.83
N ARG A 499 10.69 8.29 25.77
CA ARG A 499 9.26 8.24 25.49
C ARG A 499 8.77 9.55 24.88
N GLU A 500 9.17 10.69 25.42
CA GLU A 500 8.80 12.02 24.92
C GLU A 500 9.44 12.30 23.56
N SER A 501 10.73 12.00 23.39
CA SER A 501 11.43 12.16 22.11
C SER A 501 10.85 11.28 21.01
N LEU A 502 10.44 10.05 21.35
CA LEU A 502 9.79 9.15 20.41
C LEU A 502 8.38 9.63 20.05
N ALA A 503 7.62 10.10 21.04
CA ALA A 503 6.28 10.68 20.80
C ALA A 503 6.36 11.91 19.89
N GLY A 504 7.29 12.82 20.17
CA GLY A 504 7.55 13.99 19.34
C GLY A 504 7.93 13.63 17.91
N ALA A 505 8.89 12.72 17.73
CA ALA A 505 9.33 12.27 16.41
C ALA A 505 8.20 11.61 15.60
N ILE A 506 7.35 10.80 16.23
CA ILE A 506 6.17 10.20 15.60
C ILE A 506 5.13 11.29 15.28
N GLY A 507 4.92 12.24 16.19
CA GLY A 507 4.04 13.39 15.96
C GLY A 507 4.46 14.20 14.73
N ASP A 508 5.75 14.47 14.58
CA ASP A 508 6.31 15.20 13.44
C ASP A 508 6.15 14.44 12.12
N VAL A 509 6.30 13.10 12.14
CA VAL A 509 6.00 12.26 10.97
C VAL A 509 4.53 12.39 10.57
N PHE A 510 3.60 12.33 11.52
CA PHE A 510 2.18 12.49 11.23
C PHE A 510 1.84 13.93 10.77
N PHE A 511 2.55 14.94 11.28
CA PHE A 511 2.39 16.32 10.81
C PHE A 511 2.87 16.46 9.35
N LEU A 512 4.00 15.88 9.00
CA LEU A 512 4.48 15.86 7.63
C LEU A 512 3.49 15.11 6.72
N ALA A 513 2.97 13.94 7.15
CA ALA A 513 1.93 13.21 6.44
C ALA A 513 0.65 14.04 6.27
N PHE A 514 0.24 14.78 7.29
CA PHE A 514 -0.89 15.72 7.24
C PHE A 514 -0.72 16.76 6.12
N ILE A 515 0.47 17.35 5.98
CA ILE A 515 0.77 18.32 4.90
C ILE A 515 0.52 17.69 3.54
N PHE A 516 1.03 16.47 3.29
CA PHE A 516 0.80 15.77 2.02
C PHE A 516 -0.67 15.46 1.78
N VAL A 517 -1.42 15.10 2.82
CA VAL A 517 -2.87 14.86 2.70
C VAL A 517 -3.63 16.16 2.45
N VAL A 518 -3.23 17.29 3.02
CA VAL A 518 -3.81 18.61 2.70
C VAL A 518 -3.55 18.96 1.23
N ILE A 519 -2.36 18.70 0.71
CA ILE A 519 -2.07 18.85 -0.74
C ILE A 519 -3.00 17.95 -1.56
N ALA A 520 -3.28 16.72 -1.09
CA ALA A 520 -4.23 15.82 -1.74
C ALA A 520 -5.67 16.37 -1.71
N VAL A 521 -6.10 17.02 -0.61
CA VAL A 521 -7.41 17.73 -0.54
C VAL A 521 -7.47 18.82 -1.60
N VAL A 522 -6.44 19.68 -1.66
CA VAL A 522 -6.36 20.76 -2.66
C VAL A 522 -6.36 20.17 -4.08
N ALA A 523 -5.56 19.15 -4.35
CA ALA A 523 -5.55 18.48 -5.65
C ALA A 523 -6.93 17.91 -6.00
N THR A 524 -7.67 17.35 -5.04
CA THR A 524 -9.01 16.79 -5.27
C THR A 524 -10.00 17.86 -5.75
N THR A 525 -9.84 19.13 -5.35
CA THR A 525 -10.70 20.24 -5.83
C THR A 525 -10.55 20.46 -7.35
N LEU A 526 -9.43 20.06 -7.93
CA LEU A 526 -9.14 20.19 -9.36
C LEU A 526 -9.81 19.10 -10.21
N ILE A 527 -10.38 18.06 -9.61
CA ILE A 527 -11.09 16.99 -10.33
C ILE A 527 -12.35 17.57 -10.97
N ARG A 528 -12.55 17.29 -12.26
CA ARG A 528 -13.81 17.58 -12.95
C ARG A 528 -14.80 16.44 -12.71
N GLU A 529 -16.03 16.78 -12.33
CA GLU A 529 -17.09 15.79 -12.18
C GLU A 529 -17.65 15.38 -13.54
N VAL A 530 -17.69 14.07 -13.79
CA VAL A 530 -18.38 13.48 -14.91
C VAL A 530 -19.37 12.46 -14.37
N PRO A 531 -20.66 12.52 -14.72
CA PRO A 531 -21.66 11.57 -14.24
C PRO A 531 -21.23 10.12 -14.46
N LEU A 532 -21.50 9.26 -13.49
CA LEU A 532 -21.27 7.82 -13.64
C LEU A 532 -22.25 7.26 -14.67
N ARG A 533 -21.75 6.42 -15.56
CA ARG A 533 -22.57 5.77 -16.58
C ARG A 533 -23.48 4.73 -15.96
N LYS A 534 -24.74 4.72 -16.38
CA LYS A 534 -25.75 3.72 -15.98
C LYS A 534 -25.82 2.61 -17.03
N ARG A 535 -26.27 1.43 -16.62
CA ARG A 535 -26.56 0.28 -17.48
C ARG A 535 -27.63 0.70 -18.50
N GLY A 536 -27.33 0.68 -19.80
CA GLY A 536 -28.33 0.74 -20.89
C GLY A 536 -28.96 2.09 -21.24
N GLY A 537 -28.35 3.24 -20.91
CA GLY A 537 -28.81 4.54 -21.40
C GLY A 537 -28.00 5.06 -22.59
N PRO A 538 -28.61 5.50 -23.71
CA PRO A 538 -27.89 6.21 -24.76
C PRO A 538 -27.22 7.47 -24.19
N PRO A 539 -26.08 7.92 -24.74
CA PRO A 539 -25.42 9.13 -24.29
C PRO A 539 -26.41 10.29 -24.42
N LYS A 540 -26.69 10.98 -23.30
CA LYS A 540 -27.32 12.31 -23.42
C LYS A 540 -26.36 13.18 -24.21
N ALA A 541 -26.77 13.54 -25.43
CA ALA A 541 -26.05 14.50 -26.25
C ALA A 541 -25.72 15.73 -25.40
N ALA A 542 -24.47 16.18 -25.46
CA ALA A 542 -24.07 17.45 -24.89
C ALA A 542 -25.01 18.53 -25.45
N PRO A 543 -25.49 19.49 -24.65
CA PRO A 543 -26.29 20.58 -25.16
C PRO A 543 -25.49 21.25 -26.28
N SER A 544 -26.03 21.22 -27.49
CA SER A 544 -25.48 21.91 -28.64
C SER A 544 -25.40 23.40 -28.32
N THR A 545 -24.22 23.98 -28.31
CA THR A 545 -23.97 25.41 -28.20
C THR A 545 -24.29 26.17 -29.51
N ASP A 546 -25.27 25.68 -30.25
CA ASP A 546 -25.75 26.32 -31.49
C ASP A 546 -27.21 26.79 -31.34
N ALA A 547 -27.43 27.72 -30.42
CA ALA A 547 -28.71 28.48 -30.37
C ALA A 547 -28.49 29.95 -30.06
N THR A 548 -27.49 30.60 -30.70
CA THR A 548 -27.42 32.06 -30.76
C THR A 548 -26.63 32.52 -32.00
N ARG A 549 -27.16 32.21 -33.18
CA ARG A 549 -26.89 32.99 -34.40
C ARG A 549 -28.11 32.88 -35.34
N SER A 550 -29.17 33.57 -34.98
CA SER A 550 -30.16 34.08 -35.93
C SER A 550 -31.02 35.12 -35.23
N LYS A 551 -30.58 36.34 -35.17
CA LYS A 551 -31.37 37.55 -35.42
C LYS A 551 -30.45 38.74 -35.58
#